data_c728c03768b0403b4b50aac07438ae06
#
_entry.id   c728c03768b0403b4b50aac07438ae06
#
_cell.length_a   1.000
_cell.length_b   1.000
_cell.length_c   1.000
_cell.angle_alpha   90.00
_cell.angle_beta   90.00
_cell.angle_gamma   90.00
#
_symmetry.space_group_name_H-M   'P 1'
#
loop_
_entity.id
_entity.type
_entity.pdbx_description
1 polymer ?
#
loop_
_entity_poly.entity_id
_entity_poly.type
_entity_poly.pdbx_seq_one_letter_code
_entity_poly.pdbx_strand_id
1 'polypeptide(L)'
;MPNLEARKSAGHHYIPLAEVVEYVDRLLSHATVQDWPNAMNGLQVENSGAIHRIGAAVDACEATLAMARERGIDFLLVHHGLFWGGLEGIQGPVYRRLRLALEGDIAVMSSHLPLDLHPVFGNSAQL
;
A
#
# COMPACT_ATOMS: atom_id res chain seq x y z
N MET A 1 -6.69 -5.03 22.26
CA MET A 1 -6.65 -4.32 20.97
C MET A 1 -7.70 -3.22 20.99
N PRO A 2 -7.35 -1.98 20.64
CA PRO A 2 -8.39 -0.99 20.49
C PRO A 2 -9.30 -1.41 19.33
N ASN A 3 -10.60 -1.40 19.57
CA ASN A 3 -11.63 -1.73 18.61
C ASN A 3 -11.50 -0.84 17.37
N LEU A 4 -11.56 -1.42 16.17
CA LEU A 4 -11.54 -0.69 14.90
C LEU A 4 -12.61 0.41 14.84
N GLU A 5 -13.77 0.17 15.44
CA GLU A 5 -14.87 1.13 15.53
C GLU A 5 -14.58 2.32 16.45
N ALA A 6 -13.79 2.13 17.51
CA ALA A 6 -13.40 3.21 18.41
C ALA A 6 -12.44 4.22 17.74
N ARG A 7 -11.70 3.82 16.72
CA ARG A 7 -10.85 4.71 15.92
C ARG A 7 -11.68 5.63 14.99
N LYS A 8 -12.84 5.16 14.54
CA LYS A 8 -13.73 5.91 13.63
C LYS A 8 -14.56 6.97 14.35
N SER A 9 -14.74 6.84 15.67
CA SER A 9 -15.63 7.74 16.46
C SER A 9 -14.94 8.96 17.07
N ALA A 10 -13.61 9.02 17.03
CA ALA A 10 -12.86 10.12 17.65
C ALA A 10 -12.52 11.19 16.62
N GLY A 11 -13.46 11.99 16.14
CA GLY A 11 -13.31 13.31 15.46
C GLY A 11 -11.99 13.62 14.71
N HIS A 12 -11.21 12.63 14.32
CA HIS A 12 -9.93 12.75 13.66
C HIS A 12 -10.16 12.99 12.16
N HIS A 13 -9.54 14.03 11.65
CA HIS A 13 -9.49 14.25 10.20
C HIS A 13 -8.90 13.04 9.50
N TYR A 14 -9.58 12.53 8.51
CA TYR A 14 -9.09 11.48 7.64
C TYR A 14 -9.13 11.98 6.18
N ILE A 15 -8.35 11.33 5.33
CA ILE A 15 -8.41 11.55 3.89
C ILE A 15 -9.05 10.29 3.27
N PRO A 16 -10.02 10.44 2.36
CA PRO A 16 -10.59 9.30 1.65
C PRO A 16 -9.51 8.52 0.89
N LEU A 17 -9.56 7.19 0.94
CA LEU A 17 -8.62 6.32 0.22
C LEU A 17 -8.48 6.69 -1.26
N ALA A 18 -9.61 6.99 -1.92
CA ALA A 18 -9.59 7.36 -3.33
C ALA A 18 -8.75 8.61 -3.62
N GLU A 19 -8.77 9.60 -2.73
CA GLU A 19 -7.96 10.82 -2.88
C GLU A 19 -6.47 10.54 -2.69
N VAL A 20 -6.11 9.68 -1.72
CA VAL A 20 -4.71 9.27 -1.51
C VAL A 20 -4.19 8.52 -2.73
N VAL A 21 -4.97 7.56 -3.23
CA VAL A 21 -4.62 6.76 -4.42
C VAL A 21 -4.43 7.66 -5.63
N GLU A 22 -5.37 8.55 -5.90
CA GLU A 22 -5.29 9.48 -7.03
C GLU A 22 -4.06 10.39 -6.94
N TYR A 23 -3.77 10.90 -5.77
CA TYR A 23 -2.58 11.74 -5.53
C TYR A 23 -1.29 10.97 -5.82
N VAL A 24 -1.14 9.75 -5.30
CA VAL A 24 0.05 8.92 -5.52
C VAL A 24 0.18 8.49 -6.98
N ASP A 25 -0.93 8.10 -7.61
CA ASP A 25 -0.95 7.72 -9.03
C ASP A 25 -0.43 8.86 -9.92
N ARG A 26 -0.85 10.08 -9.66
CA ARG A 26 -0.37 11.28 -10.39
C ARG A 26 1.06 11.62 -10.04
N LEU A 27 1.41 11.64 -8.77
CA LEU A 27 2.76 11.97 -8.29
C LEU A 27 3.82 11.06 -8.91
N LEU A 28 3.52 9.76 -8.98
CA LEU A 28 4.44 8.74 -9.48
C LEU A 28 4.21 8.37 -10.96
N SER A 29 3.27 9.03 -11.62
CA SER A 29 2.99 8.85 -13.05
C SER A 29 2.67 7.40 -13.45
N HIS A 30 1.89 6.70 -12.64
CA HIS A 30 1.55 5.29 -12.88
C HIS A 30 0.89 5.06 -14.25
N ALA A 31 0.16 6.04 -14.78
CA ALA A 31 -0.51 5.92 -16.07
C ALA A 31 0.43 5.98 -17.27
N THR A 32 1.61 6.56 -17.12
CA THR A 32 2.52 6.86 -18.24
C THR A 32 3.86 6.13 -18.17
N VAL A 33 4.31 5.75 -17.00
CA VAL A 33 5.55 4.97 -16.84
C VAL A 33 5.26 3.51 -17.11
N GLN A 34 5.93 2.97 -18.13
CA GLN A 34 5.84 1.54 -18.44
C GLN A 34 6.71 0.74 -17.47
N ASP A 35 6.18 -0.40 -17.04
CA ASP A 35 6.86 -1.34 -16.17
C ASP A 35 6.85 -2.74 -16.80
N TRP A 36 7.41 -3.72 -16.09
CA TRP A 36 7.34 -5.12 -16.51
C TRP A 36 5.88 -5.55 -16.70
N PRO A 37 5.58 -6.45 -17.65
CA PRO A 37 4.21 -6.86 -17.94
C PRO A 37 3.42 -7.36 -16.73
N ASN A 38 4.12 -7.91 -15.74
CA ASN A 38 3.54 -8.47 -14.52
C ASN A 38 3.53 -7.50 -13.33
N ALA A 39 4.13 -6.33 -13.47
CA ALA A 39 4.08 -5.32 -12.41
C ALA A 39 2.66 -4.78 -12.27
N MET A 40 2.16 -4.76 -11.04
CA MET A 40 0.85 -4.21 -10.72
C MET A 40 1.04 -2.93 -9.90
N ASN A 41 1.34 -1.83 -10.59
CA ASN A 41 1.44 -0.51 -9.95
C ASN A 41 0.05 0.02 -9.62
N GLY A 42 -0.05 0.74 -8.51
CA GLY A 42 -1.31 1.27 -8.01
C GLY A 42 -1.84 0.51 -6.81
N LEU A 43 -3.10 0.76 -6.48
CA LEU A 43 -3.77 0.12 -5.35
C LEU A 43 -3.93 -1.38 -5.61
N GLN A 44 -3.42 -2.19 -4.68
CA GLN A 44 -3.51 -3.65 -4.76
C GLN A 44 -4.53 -4.24 -3.80
N VAL A 45 -4.65 -3.66 -2.62
CA VAL A 45 -5.63 -4.06 -1.59
C VAL A 45 -6.27 -2.79 -1.05
N GLU A 46 -7.58 -2.68 -1.19
CA GLU A 46 -8.33 -1.59 -0.55
C GLU A 46 -8.62 -1.86 0.92
N ASN A 47 -9.01 -0.83 1.64
CA ASN A 47 -9.46 -0.95 3.02
C ASN A 47 -10.84 -0.30 3.21
N SER A 48 -11.21 0.01 4.44
CA SER A 48 -12.52 0.63 4.75
C SER A 48 -12.72 2.05 4.20
N GLY A 49 -11.67 2.68 3.64
CA GLY A 49 -11.77 3.92 2.89
C GLY A 49 -11.35 5.20 3.62
N ALA A 50 -11.04 5.15 4.91
CA ALA A 50 -10.59 6.30 5.68
C ALA A 50 -9.10 6.18 6.03
N ILE A 51 -8.28 7.10 5.55
CA ILE A 51 -6.83 7.09 5.79
C ILE A 51 -6.45 8.14 6.82
N HIS A 52 -5.82 7.68 7.90
CA HIS A 52 -5.33 8.51 9.00
C HIS A 52 -3.80 8.47 9.11
N ARG A 53 -3.20 7.32 8.78
CA ARG A 53 -1.76 7.12 8.93
C ARG A 53 -1.17 6.35 7.77
N ILE A 54 -0.21 7.01 7.10
CA ILE A 54 0.51 6.45 5.95
C ILE A 54 1.84 5.90 6.42
N GLY A 55 2.19 4.72 5.93
CA GLY A 55 3.51 4.13 6.05
C GLY A 55 4.12 3.84 4.69
N ALA A 56 5.44 3.74 4.65
CA ALA A 56 6.18 3.33 3.46
C ALA A 56 7.19 2.25 3.81
N ALA A 57 7.38 1.31 2.90
CA ALA A 57 8.36 0.24 3.02
C ALA A 57 8.82 -0.24 1.65
N VAL A 58 9.91 -0.99 1.59
CA VAL A 58 10.37 -1.58 0.34
C VAL A 58 9.46 -2.74 -0.05
N ASP A 59 9.27 -3.70 0.85
CA ASP A 59 8.56 -4.94 0.58
C ASP A 59 7.28 -5.08 1.41
N ALA A 60 6.22 -5.56 0.77
CA ALA A 60 5.00 -6.00 1.46
C ALA A 60 5.17 -7.42 2.01
N CYS A 61 6.15 -7.64 2.87
CA CYS A 61 6.37 -8.93 3.53
C CYS A 61 5.56 -9.06 4.83
N GLU A 62 5.50 -10.25 5.39
CA GLU A 62 4.76 -10.51 6.63
C GLU A 62 5.23 -9.61 7.78
N ALA A 63 6.54 -9.43 7.93
CA ALA A 63 7.11 -8.58 8.98
C ALA A 63 6.70 -7.12 8.83
N THR A 64 6.74 -6.58 7.60
CA THR A 64 6.33 -5.21 7.31
C THR A 64 4.84 -5.00 7.59
N LEU A 65 3.99 -5.93 7.16
CA LEU A 65 2.55 -5.85 7.38
C LEU A 65 2.18 -6.00 8.86
N ALA A 66 2.86 -6.88 9.60
CA ALA A 66 2.68 -7.00 11.04
C ALA A 66 3.06 -5.70 11.76
N MET A 67 4.18 -5.10 11.40
CA MET A 67 4.63 -3.82 11.95
C MET A 67 3.68 -2.67 11.59
N ALA A 68 3.18 -2.63 10.37
CA ALA A 68 2.18 -1.65 9.94
C ALA A 68 0.91 -1.74 10.79
N ARG A 69 0.44 -2.96 11.04
CA ARG A 69 -0.71 -3.23 11.92
C ARG A 69 -0.47 -2.75 13.34
N GLU A 70 0.68 -3.07 13.94
CA GLU A 70 1.05 -2.65 15.29
C GLU A 70 1.11 -1.14 15.44
N ARG A 71 1.62 -0.45 14.41
CA ARG A 71 1.75 1.02 14.37
C ARG A 71 0.45 1.74 13.97
N GLY A 72 -0.61 1.00 13.66
CA GLY A 72 -1.89 1.57 13.22
C GLY A 72 -1.82 2.26 11.87
N ILE A 73 -0.93 1.81 10.99
CA ILE A 73 -0.89 2.23 9.58
C ILE A 73 -2.14 1.70 8.89
N ASP A 74 -2.85 2.56 8.18
CA ASP A 74 -4.03 2.19 7.39
C ASP A 74 -3.84 2.38 5.87
N PHE A 75 -2.71 2.97 5.46
CA PHE A 75 -2.25 2.98 4.07
C PHE A 75 -0.75 2.69 4.02
N LEU A 76 -0.37 1.62 3.32
CA LEU A 76 1.03 1.20 3.16
C LEU A 76 1.45 1.31 1.70
N LEU A 77 2.35 2.22 1.40
CA LEU A 77 2.99 2.34 0.10
C LEU A 77 4.26 1.49 0.08
N VAL A 78 4.38 0.61 -0.90
CA VAL A 78 5.53 -0.29 -1.07
C VAL A 78 6.10 -0.22 -2.47
N HIS A 79 7.37 -0.60 -2.62
CA HIS A 79 8.02 -0.76 -3.91
C HIS A 79 7.70 -2.13 -4.51
N HIS A 80 7.82 -3.19 -3.71
CA HIS A 80 7.44 -4.55 -4.08
C HIS A 80 6.13 -4.93 -3.38
N GLY A 81 5.05 -4.95 -4.15
CA GLY A 81 3.71 -5.23 -3.64
C GLY A 81 3.44 -6.71 -3.37
N LEU A 82 2.17 -7.03 -3.14
CA LEU A 82 1.70 -8.38 -2.87
C LEU A 82 1.55 -9.22 -4.13
N PHE A 83 1.24 -8.58 -5.25
CA PHE A 83 0.86 -9.24 -6.49
C PHE A 83 1.81 -8.89 -7.62
N TRP A 84 2.28 -9.91 -8.33
CA TRP A 84 3.12 -9.83 -9.53
C TRP A 84 2.45 -10.63 -10.66
N GLY A 85 1.39 -10.07 -11.23
CA GLY A 85 0.73 -10.60 -12.42
C GLY A 85 0.12 -12.00 -12.31
N GLY A 86 -1.02 -12.15 -12.94
CA GLY A 86 -1.72 -13.42 -12.99
C GLY A 86 -2.55 -13.74 -11.74
N LEU A 87 -3.49 -14.64 -11.92
CA LEU A 87 -4.28 -15.20 -10.83
C LEU A 87 -3.49 -16.35 -10.19
N GLU A 88 -3.18 -16.19 -8.93
CA GLU A 88 -2.57 -17.25 -8.11
C GLU A 88 -3.55 -17.68 -7.01
N GLY A 89 -3.42 -18.93 -6.57
CA GLY A 89 -4.14 -19.40 -5.39
C GLY A 89 -3.67 -18.64 -4.15
N ILE A 90 -4.61 -18.19 -3.32
CA ILE A 90 -4.32 -17.48 -2.07
C ILE A 90 -3.97 -18.51 -0.99
N GLN A 91 -2.69 -18.91 -0.93
CA GLN A 91 -2.19 -19.96 -0.06
C GLN A 91 -0.82 -19.56 0.54
N GLY A 92 -0.46 -20.16 1.67
CA GLY A 92 0.86 -20.00 2.29
C GLY A 92 1.23 -18.55 2.56
N PRO A 93 2.39 -18.06 2.09
CA PRO A 93 2.84 -16.69 2.33
C PRO A 93 1.88 -15.62 1.81
N VAL A 94 1.28 -15.83 0.66
CA VAL A 94 0.29 -14.89 0.08
C VAL A 94 -0.93 -14.78 0.99
N TYR A 95 -1.45 -15.91 1.47
CA TYR A 95 -2.56 -15.93 2.40
C TYR A 95 -2.23 -15.17 3.70
N ARG A 96 -1.05 -15.43 4.29
CA ARG A 96 -0.67 -14.77 5.55
C ARG A 96 -0.53 -13.26 5.39
N ARG A 97 0.10 -12.80 4.31
CA ARG A 97 0.26 -11.38 4.00
C ARG A 97 -1.09 -10.69 3.75
N LEU A 98 -1.93 -11.31 2.92
CA LEU A 98 -3.25 -10.77 2.61
C LEU A 98 -4.13 -10.70 3.87
N ARG A 99 -4.08 -11.73 4.71
CA ARG A 99 -4.79 -11.76 5.98
C ARG A 99 -4.36 -10.62 6.91
N LEU A 100 -3.06 -10.35 7.03
CA LEU A 100 -2.55 -9.23 7.84
C LEU A 100 -3.07 -7.89 7.33
N ALA A 101 -3.09 -7.67 6.01
CA ALA A 101 -3.61 -6.45 5.42
C ALA A 101 -5.12 -6.29 5.69
N LEU A 102 -5.90 -7.32 5.42
CA LEU A 102 -7.37 -7.28 5.58
C LEU A 102 -7.79 -7.14 7.04
N GLU A 103 -7.23 -7.94 7.95
CA GLU A 103 -7.54 -7.86 9.39
C GLU A 103 -7.05 -6.56 10.03
N GLY A 104 -5.98 -5.98 9.51
CA GLY A 104 -5.45 -4.70 9.96
C GLY A 104 -6.14 -3.49 9.37
N ASP A 105 -7.08 -3.67 8.44
CA ASP A 105 -7.70 -2.60 7.65
C ASP A 105 -6.64 -1.72 6.96
N ILE A 106 -5.63 -2.36 6.38
CA ILE A 106 -4.50 -1.72 5.73
C ILE A 106 -4.69 -1.74 4.22
N ALA A 107 -4.83 -0.58 3.58
CA ALA A 107 -4.72 -0.46 2.14
C ALA A 107 -3.25 -0.61 1.73
N VAL A 108 -2.99 -1.41 0.70
CA VAL A 108 -1.63 -1.64 0.16
C VAL A 108 -1.56 -1.13 -1.27
N MET A 109 -0.64 -0.22 -1.52
CA MET A 109 -0.36 0.35 -2.84
C MET A 109 1.08 0.08 -3.22
N SER A 110 1.32 -0.33 -4.45
CA SER A 110 2.66 -0.60 -4.98
C SER A 110 3.06 0.42 -6.03
N SER A 111 4.33 0.81 -6.01
CA SER A 111 4.95 1.60 -7.06
C SER A 111 6.36 1.09 -7.30
N HIS A 112 6.54 0.36 -8.40
CA HIS A 112 7.81 -0.26 -8.80
C HIS A 112 8.67 0.71 -9.65
N LEU A 113 8.77 0.52 -10.95
CA LEU A 113 9.54 1.44 -11.81
C LEU A 113 9.03 2.89 -11.80
N PRO A 114 7.73 3.19 -11.68
CA PRO A 114 7.29 4.57 -11.56
C PRO A 114 7.94 5.32 -10.40
N LEU A 115 8.14 4.66 -9.26
CA LEU A 115 8.90 5.25 -8.15
C LEU A 115 10.39 5.38 -8.50
N ASP A 116 11.01 4.33 -9.05
CA ASP A 116 12.44 4.35 -9.39
C ASP A 116 12.80 5.50 -10.33
N LEU A 117 11.93 5.80 -11.28
CA LEU A 117 12.15 6.83 -12.30
C LEU A 117 11.72 8.23 -11.87
N HIS A 118 11.11 8.40 -10.70
CA HIS A 118 10.68 9.72 -10.25
C HIS A 118 11.89 10.63 -10.00
N PRO A 119 11.92 11.85 -10.59
CA PRO A 119 13.12 12.69 -10.60
C PRO A 119 13.53 13.24 -9.24
N VAL A 120 12.61 13.25 -8.27
CA VAL A 120 12.86 13.78 -6.92
C VAL A 120 12.83 12.67 -5.87
N PHE A 121 11.79 11.84 -5.88
CA PHE A 121 11.55 10.83 -4.85
C PHE A 121 12.03 9.44 -5.23
N GLY A 122 12.47 9.25 -6.48
CA GLY A 122 12.88 7.96 -6.99
C GLY A 122 14.12 7.39 -6.29
N ASN A 123 14.18 6.07 -6.22
CA ASN A 123 15.35 5.39 -5.63
C ASN A 123 16.64 5.81 -6.34
N SER A 124 16.61 5.94 -7.67
CA SER A 124 17.77 6.41 -8.44
C SER A 124 18.14 7.87 -8.17
N ALA A 125 17.16 8.73 -7.86
CA ALA A 125 17.40 10.14 -7.57
C ALA A 125 17.95 10.37 -6.15
N GLN A 126 17.69 9.44 -5.23
CA GLN A 126 18.09 9.52 -3.82
C GLN A 126 19.47 8.88 -3.54
N LEU A 127 20.03 8.14 -4.50
CA LEU A 127 21.37 7.54 -4.40
C LEU A 127 22.45 8.52 -4.84
#